data_e3307ccc9085f1b29ac7fbb164c7a3cb
#
_entry.id   e3307ccc9085f1b29ac7fbb164c7a3cb
#
_cell.length_a   1.000
_cell.length_b   1.000
_cell.length_c   1.000
_cell.angle_alpha   90.00
_cell.angle_beta   90.00
_cell.angle_gamma   90.00
#
_symmetry.space_group_name_H-M   'P 1'
#
loop_
_entity.id
_entity.type
_entity.pdbx_description
1 polymer ?
#
loop_
_entity_poly.entity_id
_entity_poly.type
_entity_poly.pdbx_seq_one_letter_code
_entity_poly.pdbx_strand_id
1 'polypeptide(L)'
;MPDAPLNIEELPGSREGIHVLRLSGPLTLANVFGFQAKLRADTSHTLILDFSAVPLADSAGIGALVGAYVSRQKDSRKLALVGVNQRIHQALEVTRVESFFQFYESVADAEKAG
;
A
#
# COMPACT_ATOMS: atom_id res chain seq x y z
N MET A 1 7.00 -14.77 -20.74
CA MET A 1 6.09 -15.05 -19.62
C MET A 1 5.27 -13.80 -19.31
N PRO A 2 3.97 -13.87 -19.39
CA PRO A 2 3.18 -12.72 -18.99
C PRO A 2 3.34 -12.47 -17.50
N ASP A 3 3.32 -11.20 -17.11
CA ASP A 3 3.36 -10.84 -15.71
C ASP A 3 2.07 -11.26 -15.02
N ALA A 4 2.19 -11.71 -13.78
CA ALA A 4 1.02 -12.01 -12.98
C ALA A 4 0.22 -10.71 -12.75
N PRO A 5 -1.11 -10.77 -12.80
CA PRO A 5 -1.91 -9.59 -12.54
C PRO A 5 -1.86 -9.20 -11.06
N LEU A 6 -2.06 -7.92 -10.81
CA LEU A 6 -2.30 -7.43 -9.47
C LEU A 6 -3.81 -7.30 -9.27
N ASN A 7 -4.34 -8.02 -8.30
CA ASN A 7 -5.74 -7.88 -7.93
C ASN A 7 -5.87 -6.93 -6.76
N ILE A 8 -6.82 -6.02 -6.83
CA ILE A 8 -7.06 -5.03 -5.79
C ILE A 8 -8.51 -5.18 -5.34
N GLU A 9 -8.69 -5.55 -4.09
CA GLU A 9 -10.01 -5.68 -3.49
C GLU A 9 -10.25 -4.50 -2.55
N GLU A 10 -11.33 -3.77 -2.77
CA GLU A 10 -11.69 -2.63 -1.93
C GLU A 10 -12.61 -3.11 -0.82
N LEU A 11 -12.24 -2.85 0.42
CA LEU A 11 -12.99 -3.26 1.59
C LEU A 11 -13.25 -2.06 2.49
N PRO A 12 -14.43 -2.00 3.15
CA PRO A 12 -14.64 -0.98 4.17
C PRO A 12 -13.80 -1.30 5.40
N GLY A 13 -13.35 -0.27 6.10
CA GLY A 13 -12.76 -0.46 7.42
C GLY A 13 -13.83 -0.74 8.47
N SER A 14 -13.40 -1.01 9.69
CA SER A 14 -14.31 -1.25 10.80
C SER A 14 -15.03 0.01 11.28
N ARG A 15 -14.52 1.17 10.88
CA ARG A 15 -15.09 2.46 11.23
C ARG A 15 -15.16 3.35 9.99
N GLU A 16 -16.04 4.33 10.04
CA GLU A 16 -16.13 5.35 9.01
C GLU A 16 -14.78 6.09 8.89
N GLY A 17 -14.41 6.42 7.66
CA GLY A 17 -13.15 7.10 7.39
C GLY A 17 -11.95 6.18 7.18
N ILE A 18 -12.12 4.88 7.36
CA ILE A 18 -11.08 3.89 7.12
C ILE A 18 -11.45 3.02 5.93
N HIS A 19 -10.56 2.94 4.94
CA HIS A 19 -10.68 2.04 3.80
C HIS A 19 -9.51 1.07 3.79
N VAL A 20 -9.74 -0.12 3.27
CA VAL A 20 -8.72 -1.14 3.12
C VAL A 20 -8.64 -1.54 1.64
N LEU A 21 -7.44 -1.55 1.10
CA LEU A 21 -7.17 -2.14 -0.21
C LEU A 21 -6.34 -3.40 0.01
N ARG A 22 -6.93 -4.55 -0.31
CA ARG A 22 -6.22 -5.83 -0.23
C ARG A 22 -5.61 -6.12 -1.58
N LEU A 23 -4.29 -6.22 -1.60
CA LEU A 23 -3.53 -6.43 -2.82
C LEU A 23 -3.10 -7.89 -2.93
N SER A 24 -3.19 -8.44 -4.12
CA SER A 24 -2.79 -9.82 -4.38
C SER A 24 -2.05 -9.89 -5.71
N GLY A 25 -0.82 -10.34 -5.67
CA GLY A 25 0.07 -10.40 -6.82
C GLY A 25 1.22 -9.41 -6.72
N PRO A 26 2.14 -9.46 -7.69
CA PRO A 26 3.31 -8.57 -7.67
C PRO A 26 2.93 -7.13 -8.00
N LEU A 27 3.65 -6.19 -7.43
CA LEU A 27 3.46 -4.77 -7.71
C LEU A 27 4.63 -4.29 -8.58
N THR A 28 4.40 -4.23 -9.89
CA THR A 28 5.45 -3.98 -10.88
C THR A 28 5.03 -2.92 -11.88
N LEU A 29 5.97 -2.51 -12.73
CA LEU A 29 5.69 -1.57 -13.81
C LEU A 29 4.53 -2.04 -14.69
N ALA A 30 4.39 -3.35 -14.88
CA ALA A 30 3.32 -3.91 -15.73
C ALA A 30 1.91 -3.64 -15.17
N ASN A 31 1.76 -3.49 -13.85
CA ASN A 31 0.45 -3.35 -13.24
C ASN A 31 0.29 -2.14 -12.32
N VAL A 32 1.32 -1.31 -12.21
CA VAL A 32 1.33 -0.21 -11.24
C VAL A 32 0.29 0.88 -11.54
N PHE A 33 -0.10 1.05 -12.80
CA PHE A 33 -1.02 2.14 -13.16
C PHE A 33 -2.41 1.94 -12.56
N GLY A 34 -2.89 0.71 -12.53
CA GLY A 34 -4.16 0.40 -11.88
C GLY A 34 -4.13 0.68 -10.38
N PHE A 35 -3.02 0.34 -9.75
CA PHE A 35 -2.79 0.61 -8.34
C PHE A 35 -2.78 2.13 -8.07
N GLN A 36 -2.05 2.89 -8.88
CA GLN A 36 -2.01 4.35 -8.75
C GLN A 36 -3.39 4.97 -8.90
N ALA A 37 -4.19 4.48 -9.84
CA ALA A 37 -5.55 4.98 -10.04
C ALA A 37 -6.41 4.77 -8.80
N LYS A 38 -6.32 3.60 -8.17
CA LYS A 38 -7.05 3.32 -6.93
C LYS A 38 -6.60 4.23 -5.79
N LEU A 39 -5.31 4.46 -5.68
CA LEU A 39 -4.77 5.35 -4.64
C LEU A 39 -5.27 6.78 -4.82
N ARG A 40 -5.26 7.27 -6.05
CA ARG A 40 -5.72 8.64 -6.33
C ARG A 40 -7.21 8.80 -6.08
N ALA A 41 -7.99 7.77 -6.35
CA ALA A 41 -9.44 7.82 -6.17
C ALA A 41 -9.85 7.73 -4.70
N ASP A 42 -8.99 7.25 -3.84
CA ASP A 42 -9.31 7.05 -2.43
C ASP A 42 -9.17 8.35 -1.65
N THR A 43 -10.29 8.80 -1.08
CA THR A 43 -10.35 10.05 -0.30
C THR A 43 -10.55 9.79 1.19
N SER A 44 -10.43 8.54 1.64
CA SER A 44 -10.60 8.21 3.05
C SER A 44 -9.53 8.88 3.91
N HIS A 45 -9.86 9.13 5.17
CA HIS A 45 -8.90 9.70 6.12
C HIS A 45 -7.73 8.75 6.36
N THR A 46 -8.01 7.46 6.47
CA THR A 46 -7.00 6.43 6.71
C THR A 46 -7.15 5.33 5.65
N LEU A 47 -6.09 5.12 4.89
CA LEU A 47 -6.04 4.06 3.90
C LEU A 47 -5.05 3.00 4.37
N ILE A 48 -5.52 1.77 4.44
CA ILE A 48 -4.72 0.62 4.83
C ILE A 48 -4.48 -0.23 3.60
N LEU A 49 -3.22 -0.46 3.27
CA LEU A 49 -2.82 -1.31 2.16
C LEU A 49 -2.36 -2.65 2.71
N ASP A 50 -3.12 -3.69 2.42
CA ASP A 50 -2.79 -5.04 2.86
C ASP A 50 -1.91 -5.72 1.81
N PHE A 51 -0.66 -5.88 2.15
CA PHE A 51 0.38 -6.47 1.30
C PHE A 51 0.65 -7.94 1.60
N SER A 52 -0.19 -8.57 2.40
CA SER A 52 0.06 -9.97 2.83
C SER A 52 0.20 -10.94 1.66
N ALA A 53 -0.44 -10.66 0.55
CA ALA A 53 -0.40 -11.50 -0.65
C ALA A 53 0.40 -10.85 -1.80
N VAL A 54 1.27 -9.89 -1.49
CA VAL A 54 2.17 -9.26 -2.46
C VAL A 54 3.57 -9.82 -2.26
N PRO A 55 4.07 -10.64 -3.20
CA PRO A 55 5.38 -11.28 -3.02
C PRO A 55 6.56 -10.36 -3.27
N LEU A 56 6.39 -9.37 -4.14
CA LEU A 56 7.47 -8.46 -4.51
C LEU A 56 6.93 -7.15 -5.04
N ALA A 57 7.76 -6.12 -4.99
CA ALA A 57 7.52 -4.83 -5.63
C ALA A 57 8.82 -4.39 -6.28
N ASP A 58 8.75 -3.93 -7.53
CA ASP A 58 9.91 -3.36 -8.21
C ASP A 58 10.00 -1.85 -7.95
N SER A 59 10.95 -1.18 -8.59
CA SER A 59 11.15 0.25 -8.39
C SER A 59 9.93 1.09 -8.77
N ALA A 60 9.16 0.65 -9.77
CA ALA A 60 7.93 1.35 -10.14
C ALA A 60 6.87 1.22 -9.04
N GLY A 61 6.76 0.03 -8.44
CA GLY A 61 5.86 -0.19 -7.32
C GLY A 61 6.24 0.62 -6.10
N ILE A 62 7.52 0.63 -5.76
CA ILE A 62 8.03 1.43 -4.65
C ILE A 62 7.76 2.93 -4.92
N GLY A 63 8.01 3.39 -6.15
CA GLY A 63 7.72 4.77 -6.52
C GLY A 63 6.26 5.15 -6.37
N ALA A 64 5.35 4.24 -6.72
CA ALA A 64 3.93 4.46 -6.54
C ALA A 64 3.55 4.59 -5.05
N LEU A 65 4.16 3.77 -4.20
CA LEU A 65 3.95 3.87 -2.74
C LEU A 65 4.42 5.22 -2.20
N VAL A 66 5.60 5.65 -2.61
CA VAL A 66 6.14 6.94 -2.16
C VAL A 66 5.26 8.09 -2.64
N GLY A 67 4.80 8.01 -3.89
CA GLY A 67 3.87 9.01 -4.43
C GLY A 67 2.57 9.08 -3.64
N ALA A 68 2.03 7.94 -3.26
CA ALA A 68 0.84 7.87 -2.43
C ALA A 68 1.07 8.49 -1.05
N TYR A 69 2.20 8.17 -0.44
CA TYR A 69 2.57 8.75 0.86
C TYR A 69 2.61 10.28 0.78
N VAL A 70 3.32 10.82 -0.20
CA VAL A 70 3.47 12.26 -0.37
C VAL A 70 2.11 12.93 -0.56
N SER A 71 1.28 12.37 -1.44
CA SER A 71 -0.04 12.92 -1.74
C SER A 71 -0.95 12.93 -0.52
N ARG A 72 -0.97 11.82 0.24
CA ARG A 72 -1.83 11.72 1.42
C ARG A 72 -1.34 12.60 2.55
N GLN A 73 -0.03 12.71 2.72
CA GLN A 73 0.55 13.60 3.73
C GLN A 73 0.17 15.06 3.46
N LYS A 74 0.21 15.45 2.21
CA LYS A 74 -0.17 16.79 1.79
C LYS A 74 -1.62 17.13 2.16
N ASP A 75 -2.49 16.14 2.11
CA ASP A 75 -3.91 16.30 2.44
C ASP A 75 -4.22 15.95 3.90
N SER A 76 -3.21 15.75 4.73
CA SER A 76 -3.34 15.35 6.14
C SER A 76 -4.10 14.02 6.30
N ARG A 77 -3.90 13.10 5.38
CA ARG A 77 -4.50 11.75 5.41
C ARG A 77 -3.44 10.72 5.76
N LYS A 78 -3.88 9.63 6.36
CA LYS A 78 -2.99 8.57 6.83
C LYS A 78 -2.88 7.42 5.83
N LEU A 79 -1.71 6.77 5.82
CA LEU A 79 -1.44 5.60 5.01
C LEU A 79 -0.71 4.58 5.86
N ALA A 80 -1.23 3.36 5.93
CA ALA A 80 -0.60 2.28 6.68
C ALA A 80 -0.38 1.08 5.77
N LEU A 81 0.71 0.34 6.00
CA LEU A 81 1.04 -0.87 5.26
C LEU A 81 0.94 -2.07 6.21
N VAL A 82 0.28 -3.13 5.75
CA VAL A 82 0.04 -4.34 6.53
C VAL A 82 0.65 -5.54 5.82
N GLY A 83 1.31 -6.39 6.60
CA GLY A 83 1.78 -7.68 6.09
C GLY A 83 2.89 -7.60 5.07
N VAL A 84 3.66 -6.53 5.09
CA VAL A 84 4.80 -6.37 4.16
C VAL A 84 5.86 -7.41 4.50
N ASN A 85 6.24 -8.22 3.50
CA ASN A 85 7.24 -9.25 3.72
C ASN A 85 8.66 -8.66 3.76
N GLN A 86 9.61 -9.49 4.18
CA GLN A 86 10.99 -9.06 4.35
C GLN A 86 11.62 -8.56 3.04
N ARG A 87 11.27 -9.17 1.92
CA ARG A 87 11.79 -8.79 0.62
C ARG A 87 11.41 -7.36 0.25
N ILE A 88 10.14 -6.99 0.50
CA ILE A 88 9.65 -5.65 0.23
C ILE A 88 10.23 -4.67 1.25
N HIS A 89 10.30 -5.06 2.52
CA HIS A 89 10.95 -4.24 3.55
C HIS A 89 12.38 -3.90 3.15
N GLN A 90 13.12 -4.88 2.67
CA GLN A 90 14.50 -4.71 2.23
C GLN A 90 14.59 -3.71 1.07
N ALA A 91 13.67 -3.80 0.11
CA ALA A 91 13.63 -2.86 -1.00
C ALA A 91 13.36 -1.42 -0.52
N LEU A 92 12.50 -1.26 0.48
CA LEU A 92 12.22 0.05 1.08
C LEU A 92 13.42 0.58 1.84
N GLU A 93 14.15 -0.27 2.55
CA GLU A 93 15.37 0.13 3.26
C GLU A 93 16.46 0.58 2.29
N VAL A 94 16.70 -0.19 1.25
CA VAL A 94 17.74 0.11 0.26
C VAL A 94 17.46 1.44 -0.43
N THR A 95 16.22 1.74 -0.72
CA THR A 95 15.82 3.01 -1.34
C THR A 95 15.64 4.13 -0.31
N ARG A 96 15.83 3.86 0.96
CA ARG A 96 15.77 4.83 2.06
C ARG A 96 14.41 5.49 2.23
N VAL A 97 13.35 4.75 1.95
CA VAL A 97 11.98 5.28 2.12
C VAL A 97 11.20 4.54 3.19
N GLU A 98 11.80 3.55 3.84
CA GLU A 98 11.12 2.76 4.86
C GLU A 98 10.53 3.61 5.96
N SER A 99 11.26 4.63 6.41
CA SER A 99 10.83 5.50 7.51
C SER A 99 9.61 6.36 7.18
N PHE A 100 9.22 6.45 5.92
CA PHE A 100 8.02 7.20 5.54
C PHE A 100 6.76 6.46 5.96
N PHE A 101 6.81 5.14 6.10
CA PHE A 101 5.62 4.32 6.26
C PHE A 101 5.48 3.77 7.68
N GLN A 102 4.23 3.51 8.06
CA GLN A 102 3.91 2.80 9.29
C GLN A 102 3.51 1.38 8.92
N PHE A 103 4.09 0.41 9.60
CA PHE A 103 3.93 -1.00 9.31
C PHE A 103 3.20 -1.70 10.44
N TYR A 104 2.27 -2.58 10.06
CA TYR A 104 1.50 -3.37 11.02
C TYR A 104 1.42 -4.81 10.54
N GLU A 105 1.23 -5.73 11.48
CA GLU A 105 1.13 -7.15 11.13
C GLU A 105 -0.26 -7.53 10.63
N SER A 106 -1.28 -6.78 11.02
CA SER A 106 -2.66 -7.06 10.63
C SER A 106 -3.44 -5.78 10.37
N VAL A 107 -4.52 -5.93 9.62
CA VAL A 107 -5.46 -4.82 9.39
C VAL A 107 -6.03 -4.33 10.72
N ALA A 108 -6.35 -5.25 11.62
CA ALA A 108 -6.90 -4.90 12.93
C ALA A 108 -5.92 -4.01 13.71
N ASP A 109 -4.63 -4.32 13.69
CA ASP A 109 -3.62 -3.51 14.37
C ASP A 109 -3.51 -2.12 13.75
N ALA A 110 -3.55 -2.04 12.41
CA ALA A 110 -3.50 -0.77 11.70
C ALA A 110 -4.72 0.10 12.03
N GLU A 111 -5.90 -0.51 12.12
CA GLU A 111 -7.12 0.21 12.44
C GLU A 111 -7.10 0.77 13.87
N LYS A 112 -6.52 0.04 14.81
CA LYS A 112 -6.39 0.50 16.20
C LYS A 112 -5.48 1.72 16.30
N ALA A 113 -4.45 1.80 15.46
CA ALA A 113 -3.51 2.92 15.48
C ALA A 113 -4.08 4.16 14.79
N GLY A 114 -5.01 3.95 13.86
CA GLY A 114 -5.63 5.03 13.11
C GLY A 114 -6.84 5.57 13.80
#